data_52e3763cac7dfbc6d7ad1e543f9a5ae1
#
_entry.id   52e3763cac7dfbc6d7ad1e543f9a5ae1
#
_cell.length_a   1.000
_cell.length_b   1.000
_cell.length_c   1.000
_cell.angle_alpha   90.00
_cell.angle_beta   90.00
_cell.angle_gamma   90.00
#
_symmetry.space_group_name_H-M   'P 1'
#
loop_
_entity.id
_entity.type
_entity.pdbx_description
1 polymer ?
#
loop_
_entity_poly.entity_id
_entity_poly.type
_entity_poly.pdbx_seq_one_letter_code
_entity_poly.pdbx_strand_id
1 'polypeptide(L)'
;FLNCTLERTPRLSHTETLIKNVAQKVFEANGVTTKIIRPVDYTIAAGLELDMATTPEWAKDDWPQIEKEIDAADIVIICTSVWLGEKSSVATRVLERMYGYTGQLNDKGQSHDYGKVGATIITGNEDGIKHCAMNILFSLSHIGFTVPPQADAGWVGEAGPGPSYADEGSGGPENNFTNRNSTFLAWNCMHLARMLKDNGGIPAHG
;
A
#
# COMPACT_ATOMS: atom_id res chain seq x y z
N PHE A 1 1.71 -5.13 3.39
CA PHE A 1 2.35 -4.12 2.54
C PHE A 1 2.37 -4.60 1.10
N LEU A 2 1.80 -3.83 0.18
CA LEU A 2 1.92 -4.04 -1.26
C LEU A 2 3.06 -3.15 -1.79
N ASN A 3 4.26 -3.71 -1.88
CA ASN A 3 5.44 -3.00 -2.36
C ASN A 3 5.44 -2.92 -3.89
N CYS A 4 4.85 -1.86 -4.42
CA CYS A 4 4.66 -1.60 -5.84
C CYS A 4 5.92 -1.01 -6.51
N THR A 5 7.09 -1.53 -6.14
CA THR A 5 8.35 -1.25 -6.85
C THR A 5 8.30 -1.78 -8.28
N LEU A 6 9.09 -1.21 -9.18
CA LEU A 6 9.31 -1.78 -10.53
C LEU A 6 10.36 -2.89 -10.55
N GLU A 7 11.09 -3.07 -9.43
CA GLU A 7 12.17 -4.04 -9.32
C GLU A 7 11.68 -5.38 -8.78
N ARG A 8 11.86 -6.43 -9.58
CA ARG A 8 11.56 -7.81 -9.18
C ARG A 8 12.55 -8.31 -8.12
N THR A 9 12.09 -9.24 -7.30
CA THR A 9 12.96 -9.99 -6.38
C THR A 9 14.04 -10.73 -7.18
N PRO A 10 15.33 -10.73 -6.75
CA PRO A 10 15.85 -10.22 -5.47
C PRO A 10 16.42 -8.77 -5.52
N ARG A 11 16.13 -7.99 -6.56
CA ARG A 11 16.68 -6.64 -6.68
C ARG A 11 16.28 -5.76 -5.50
N LEU A 12 17.16 -4.82 -5.15
CA LEU A 12 16.91 -3.84 -4.11
C LEU A 12 15.65 -3.01 -4.43
N SER A 13 14.83 -2.80 -3.44
CA SER A 13 13.74 -1.83 -3.46
C SER A 13 13.95 -0.83 -2.32
N HIS A 14 14.16 0.43 -2.65
CA HIS A 14 14.32 1.51 -1.68
C HIS A 14 13.06 1.65 -0.81
N THR A 15 11.88 1.51 -1.41
CA THR A 15 10.60 1.51 -0.68
C THR A 15 10.52 0.35 0.31
N GLU A 16 10.92 -0.86 -0.08
CA GLU A 16 10.93 -2.01 0.85
C GLU A 16 11.91 -1.81 2.00
N THR A 17 13.06 -1.18 1.72
CA THR A 17 14.02 -0.86 2.77
C THR A 17 13.41 0.10 3.80
N LEU A 18 12.66 1.12 3.38
CA LEU A 18 11.94 2.01 4.29
C LEU A 18 10.87 1.25 5.09
N ILE A 19 10.08 0.39 4.44
CA ILE A 19 9.08 -0.45 5.13
C ILE A 19 9.75 -1.26 6.25
N LYS A 20 10.81 -1.99 5.93
CA LYS A 20 11.54 -2.87 6.86
C LYS A 20 12.24 -2.11 7.98
N ASN A 21 12.78 -0.94 7.68
CA ASN A 21 13.53 -0.18 8.66
C ASN A 21 12.67 0.45 9.75
N VAL A 22 11.44 0.85 9.43
CA VAL A 22 10.58 1.59 10.35
C VAL A 22 9.20 0.93 10.52
N ALA A 23 8.33 1.00 9.52
CA ALA A 23 6.93 0.64 9.69
C ALA A 23 6.75 -0.82 10.12
N GLN A 24 7.40 -1.76 9.48
CA GLN A 24 7.33 -3.18 9.82
C GLN A 24 7.78 -3.43 11.26
N LYS A 25 8.91 -2.83 11.68
CA LYS A 25 9.42 -2.98 13.06
C LYS A 25 8.43 -2.46 14.09
N VAL A 26 7.76 -1.35 13.81
CA VAL A 26 6.75 -0.79 14.73
C VAL A 26 5.55 -1.73 14.86
N PHE A 27 5.04 -2.27 13.75
CA PHE A 27 3.94 -3.24 13.77
C PHE A 27 4.33 -4.50 14.55
N GLU A 28 5.46 -5.11 14.24
CA GLU A 28 5.93 -6.36 14.86
C GLU A 28 6.22 -6.18 16.35
N ALA A 29 6.81 -5.04 16.76
CA ALA A 29 7.04 -4.73 18.17
C ALA A 29 5.75 -4.59 18.98
N ASN A 30 4.60 -4.38 18.31
CA ASN A 30 3.27 -4.30 18.93
C ASN A 30 2.43 -5.57 18.68
N GLY A 31 3.05 -6.67 18.29
CA GLY A 31 2.38 -7.97 18.13
C GLY A 31 1.52 -8.10 16.87
N VAL A 32 1.72 -7.23 15.87
CA VAL A 32 1.03 -7.31 14.59
C VAL A 32 1.86 -8.17 13.62
N THR A 33 1.23 -9.19 13.05
CA THR A 33 1.83 -9.99 11.98
C THR A 33 1.88 -9.18 10.70
N THR A 34 3.03 -9.17 10.05
CA THR A 34 3.23 -8.42 8.81
C THR A 34 3.58 -9.31 7.62
N LYS A 35 3.19 -8.87 6.43
CA LYS A 35 3.57 -9.50 5.16
C LYS A 35 3.89 -8.42 4.14
N ILE A 36 4.97 -8.61 3.38
CA ILE A 36 5.31 -7.76 2.24
C ILE A 36 5.13 -8.58 0.97
N ILE A 37 4.35 -8.05 0.04
CA ILE A 37 4.13 -8.62 -1.29
C ILE A 37 4.69 -7.64 -2.31
N ARG A 38 5.44 -8.14 -3.30
CA ARG A 38 5.86 -7.37 -4.49
C ARG A 38 4.98 -7.75 -5.67
N PRO A 39 3.97 -6.95 -6.02
CA PRO A 39 3.07 -7.27 -7.13
C PRO A 39 3.78 -7.45 -8.47
N VAL A 40 4.93 -6.79 -8.67
CA VAL A 40 5.75 -6.94 -9.88
C VAL A 40 6.28 -8.36 -10.09
N ASP A 41 6.34 -9.19 -9.05
CA ASP A 41 6.75 -10.60 -9.15
C ASP A 41 5.66 -11.51 -9.73
N TYR A 42 4.42 -11.01 -9.79
CA TYR A 42 3.23 -11.70 -10.27
C TYR A 42 2.84 -11.26 -11.69
N THR A 43 2.13 -12.12 -12.41
CA THR A 43 1.46 -11.73 -13.64
C THR A 43 0.10 -11.15 -13.27
N ILE A 44 -0.04 -9.84 -13.31
CA ILE A 44 -1.28 -9.14 -12.99
C ILE A 44 -1.88 -8.62 -14.30
N ALA A 45 -2.93 -9.24 -14.76
CA ALA A 45 -3.63 -8.86 -15.96
C ALA A 45 -4.35 -7.51 -15.84
N ALA A 46 -4.47 -6.77 -16.93
CA ALA A 46 -5.29 -5.57 -16.98
C ALA A 46 -6.76 -5.93 -17.08
N GLY A 47 -7.62 -5.27 -16.34
CA GLY A 47 -9.07 -5.47 -16.40
C GLY A 47 -9.71 -5.44 -15.01
N LEU A 48 -11.03 -5.58 -14.99
CA LEU A 48 -11.85 -5.44 -13.77
C LEU A 48 -12.51 -6.75 -13.34
N GLU A 49 -12.39 -7.83 -14.14
CA GLU A 49 -12.90 -9.14 -13.69
C GLU A 49 -12.10 -9.63 -12.47
N LEU A 50 -12.75 -10.35 -11.58
CA LEU A 50 -12.11 -10.89 -10.38
C LEU A 50 -10.90 -11.76 -10.71
N ASP A 51 -11.02 -12.55 -11.78
CA ASP A 51 -9.95 -13.32 -12.37
C ASP A 51 -9.97 -13.12 -13.91
N MET A 52 -9.00 -12.36 -14.40
CA MET A 52 -8.88 -12.08 -15.83
C MET A 52 -8.50 -13.32 -16.65
N ALA A 53 -7.97 -14.38 -16.04
CA ALA A 53 -7.69 -15.63 -16.75
C ALA A 53 -8.98 -16.34 -17.22
N THR A 54 -10.15 -15.88 -16.76
CA THR A 54 -11.46 -16.34 -17.28
C THR A 54 -11.86 -15.66 -18.59
N THR A 55 -11.13 -14.65 -19.03
CA THR A 55 -11.37 -13.91 -20.27
C THR A 55 -10.47 -14.43 -21.41
N PRO A 56 -10.87 -14.27 -22.69
CA PRO A 56 -10.06 -14.73 -23.79
C PRO A 56 -8.72 -14.00 -23.98
N GLU A 57 -8.61 -12.78 -23.44
CA GLU A 57 -7.45 -11.89 -23.62
C GLU A 57 -6.24 -12.31 -22.78
N TRP A 58 -6.46 -13.06 -21.69
CA TRP A 58 -5.41 -13.41 -20.74
C TRP A 58 -5.34 -14.91 -20.48
N ALA A 59 -4.16 -15.49 -20.70
CA ALA A 59 -3.89 -16.90 -20.39
C ALA A 59 -3.61 -17.15 -18.91
N LYS A 60 -3.28 -16.10 -18.14
CA LYS A 60 -2.91 -16.16 -16.72
C LYS A 60 -3.18 -14.86 -16.02
N ASP A 61 -3.68 -14.94 -14.79
CA ASP A 61 -3.80 -13.83 -13.85
C ASP A 61 -3.49 -14.32 -12.43
N ASP A 62 -2.46 -13.76 -11.80
CA ASP A 62 -2.09 -14.10 -10.43
C ASP A 62 -2.76 -13.16 -9.40
N TRP A 63 -3.58 -12.20 -9.86
CA TRP A 63 -4.25 -11.24 -8.97
C TRP A 63 -5.08 -11.90 -7.86
N PRO A 64 -5.86 -12.96 -8.09
CA PRO A 64 -6.63 -13.61 -7.03
C PRO A 64 -5.80 -14.08 -5.84
N GLN A 65 -4.50 -14.36 -6.05
CA GLN A 65 -3.60 -14.74 -4.96
C GLN A 65 -3.25 -13.53 -4.08
N ILE A 66 -3.08 -12.35 -4.69
CA ILE A 66 -2.80 -11.09 -3.98
C ILE A 66 -4.07 -10.63 -3.25
N GLU A 67 -5.22 -10.70 -3.91
CA GLU A 67 -6.51 -10.33 -3.32
C GLU A 67 -6.84 -11.13 -2.06
N LYS A 68 -6.56 -12.43 -2.07
CA LYS A 68 -6.72 -13.28 -0.89
C LYS A 68 -5.90 -12.80 0.32
N GLU A 69 -4.73 -12.23 0.08
CA GLU A 69 -3.90 -11.66 1.15
C GLU A 69 -4.42 -10.29 1.61
N ILE A 70 -4.99 -9.50 0.69
CA ILE A 70 -5.68 -8.25 1.02
C ILE A 70 -6.91 -8.54 1.87
N ASP A 71 -7.70 -9.56 1.50
CA ASP A 71 -8.86 -9.99 2.26
C ASP A 71 -8.54 -10.41 3.68
N ALA A 72 -7.45 -11.13 3.87
CA ALA A 72 -7.02 -11.60 5.17
C ALA A 72 -6.44 -10.49 6.07
N ALA A 73 -6.16 -9.30 5.53
CA ALA A 73 -5.52 -8.22 6.25
C ALA A 73 -6.51 -7.25 6.90
N ASP A 74 -6.24 -6.82 8.13
CA ASP A 74 -6.93 -5.72 8.81
C ASP A 74 -6.40 -4.34 8.32
N ILE A 75 -5.14 -4.30 7.85
CA ILE A 75 -4.45 -3.09 7.41
C ILE A 75 -3.75 -3.36 6.06
N VAL A 76 -4.01 -2.52 5.07
CA VAL A 76 -3.36 -2.58 3.76
C VAL A 76 -2.60 -1.28 3.50
N ILE A 77 -1.31 -1.39 3.22
CA ILE A 77 -0.45 -0.23 2.95
C ILE A 77 0.09 -0.34 1.52
N ILE A 78 -0.34 0.55 0.66
CA ILE A 78 0.18 0.66 -0.71
C ILE A 78 1.51 1.40 -0.66
N CYS A 79 2.57 0.74 -1.07
CA CYS A 79 3.91 1.30 -1.01
C CYS A 79 4.46 1.44 -2.43
N THR A 80 4.95 2.63 -2.80
CA THR A 80 5.38 2.90 -4.17
C THR A 80 6.61 3.79 -4.23
N SER A 81 7.34 3.67 -5.32
CA SER A 81 8.31 4.68 -5.75
C SER A 81 7.64 5.72 -6.64
N VAL A 82 8.19 6.94 -6.62
CA VAL A 82 7.77 8.01 -7.54
C VAL A 82 8.50 7.87 -8.87
N TRP A 83 7.75 7.97 -9.96
CA TRP A 83 8.25 7.99 -11.33
C TRP A 83 7.58 9.13 -12.09
N LEU A 84 8.36 10.09 -12.58
CA LEU A 84 7.85 11.25 -13.33
C LEU A 84 6.74 12.01 -12.57
N GLY A 85 6.92 12.18 -11.25
CA GLY A 85 5.95 12.83 -10.38
C GLY A 85 4.74 11.96 -9.98
N GLU A 86 4.62 10.75 -10.53
CA GLU A 86 3.49 9.82 -10.32
C GLU A 86 3.91 8.54 -9.59
N LYS A 87 2.91 7.86 -8.98
CA LYS A 87 3.09 6.50 -8.48
C LYS A 87 3.46 5.53 -9.60
N SER A 88 4.12 4.45 -9.28
CA SER A 88 4.51 3.44 -10.26
C SER A 88 3.29 2.86 -11.01
N SER A 89 3.52 2.38 -12.24
CA SER A 89 2.50 1.66 -13.00
C SER A 89 2.00 0.40 -12.28
N VAL A 90 2.85 -0.22 -11.45
CA VAL A 90 2.49 -1.36 -10.59
C VAL A 90 1.46 -0.94 -9.53
N ALA A 91 1.66 0.22 -8.87
CA ALA A 91 0.68 0.74 -7.91
C ALA A 91 -0.65 1.10 -8.58
N THR A 92 -0.59 1.68 -9.77
CA THR A 92 -1.79 1.97 -10.58
C THR A 92 -2.54 0.67 -10.89
N ARG A 93 -1.83 -0.36 -11.39
CA ARG A 93 -2.42 -1.67 -11.68
C ARG A 93 -3.04 -2.32 -10.45
N VAL A 94 -2.38 -2.26 -9.30
CA VAL A 94 -2.90 -2.78 -8.03
C VAL A 94 -4.23 -2.08 -7.67
N LEU A 95 -4.29 -0.75 -7.70
CA LEU A 95 -5.50 0.00 -7.38
C LEU A 95 -6.65 -0.28 -8.37
N GLU A 96 -6.34 -0.40 -9.67
CA GLU A 96 -7.33 -0.79 -10.68
C GLU A 96 -7.90 -2.20 -10.41
N ARG A 97 -7.05 -3.14 -10.04
CA ARG A 97 -7.49 -4.50 -9.71
C ARG A 97 -8.31 -4.55 -8.43
N MET A 98 -7.92 -3.81 -7.38
CA MET A 98 -8.72 -3.68 -6.16
C MET A 98 -10.10 -3.09 -6.47
N TYR A 99 -10.19 -2.10 -7.37
CA TYR A 99 -11.47 -1.52 -7.77
C TYR A 99 -12.42 -2.57 -8.39
N GLY A 100 -11.92 -3.57 -9.08
CA GLY A 100 -12.73 -4.67 -9.64
C GLY A 100 -13.53 -5.46 -8.60
N TYR A 101 -13.10 -5.41 -7.33
CA TYR A 101 -13.76 -6.11 -6.21
C TYR A 101 -14.82 -5.27 -5.48
N THR A 102 -15.00 -4.00 -5.82
CA THR A 102 -15.95 -3.11 -5.12
C THR A 102 -17.40 -3.54 -5.23
N GLY A 103 -17.74 -4.36 -6.23
CA GLY A 103 -19.07 -4.97 -6.37
C GLY A 103 -19.31 -6.17 -5.43
N GLN A 104 -18.27 -6.68 -4.77
CA GLN A 104 -18.39 -7.72 -3.72
C GLN A 104 -18.85 -7.04 -2.43
N LEU A 105 -20.09 -7.34 -2.02
CA LEU A 105 -20.68 -6.73 -0.83
C LEU A 105 -20.67 -7.69 0.34
N ASN A 106 -20.46 -7.16 1.54
CA ASN A 106 -20.68 -7.89 2.78
C ASN A 106 -22.19 -8.01 3.10
N ASP A 107 -22.53 -8.71 4.18
CA ASP A 107 -23.93 -8.92 4.60
C ASP A 107 -24.68 -7.62 4.95
N LYS A 108 -23.93 -6.51 5.14
CA LYS A 108 -24.47 -5.17 5.40
C LYS A 108 -24.69 -4.36 4.11
N GLY A 109 -24.39 -4.92 2.93
CA GLY A 109 -24.45 -4.22 1.64
C GLY A 109 -23.33 -3.22 1.43
N GLN A 110 -22.23 -3.33 2.17
CA GLN A 110 -21.02 -2.49 2.03
C GLN A 110 -19.96 -3.24 1.21
N SER A 111 -19.08 -2.52 0.52
CA SER A 111 -17.89 -3.12 -0.11
C SER A 111 -17.13 -3.97 0.91
N HIS A 112 -16.60 -5.10 0.48
CA HIS A 112 -15.93 -6.06 1.37
C HIS A 112 -14.70 -5.48 2.10
N ASP A 113 -14.14 -4.37 1.61
CA ASP A 113 -13.03 -3.67 2.27
C ASP A 113 -13.45 -2.74 3.42
N TYR A 114 -14.76 -2.55 3.64
CA TYR A 114 -15.25 -1.79 4.79
C TYR A 114 -14.81 -2.44 6.10
N GLY A 115 -14.24 -1.61 6.98
CA GLY A 115 -13.67 -2.09 8.25
C GLY A 115 -12.18 -2.37 8.21
N LYS A 116 -11.56 -2.33 7.02
CA LYS A 116 -10.10 -2.36 6.88
C LYS A 116 -9.52 -0.95 6.91
N VAL A 117 -8.24 -0.86 7.25
CA VAL A 117 -7.49 0.41 7.30
C VAL A 117 -6.54 0.50 6.11
N GLY A 118 -6.52 1.67 5.45
CA GLY A 118 -5.67 1.95 4.30
C GLY A 118 -4.67 3.08 4.56
N ALA A 119 -3.42 2.91 4.08
CA ALA A 119 -2.36 3.90 4.20
C ALA A 119 -1.36 3.79 3.03
N THR A 120 -0.36 4.67 2.97
CA THR A 120 0.66 4.63 1.92
C THR A 120 2.05 5.00 2.42
N ILE A 121 3.08 4.34 1.88
CA ILE A 121 4.49 4.66 2.09
C ILE A 121 5.16 4.87 0.73
N ILE A 122 5.87 5.99 0.57
CA ILE A 122 6.37 6.42 -0.73
C ILE A 122 7.83 6.82 -0.64
N THR A 123 8.63 6.38 -1.61
CA THR A 123 10.01 6.85 -1.78
C THR A 123 10.20 7.46 -3.16
N GLY A 124 11.01 8.50 -3.23
CA GLY A 124 11.34 9.12 -4.51
C GLY A 124 12.50 10.09 -4.37
N ASN A 125 12.92 10.61 -5.49
CA ASN A 125 13.85 11.73 -5.59
C ASN A 125 13.09 12.90 -6.22
N GLU A 126 13.50 14.12 -5.94
CA GLU A 126 12.97 15.36 -6.50
C GLU A 126 11.61 15.77 -5.88
N ASP A 127 10.50 15.11 -6.21
CA ASP A 127 9.17 15.48 -5.71
C ASP A 127 8.15 14.34 -5.81
N GLY A 128 6.84 14.68 -5.88
CA GLY A 128 5.77 13.74 -6.21
C GLY A 128 5.19 12.94 -5.04
N ILE A 129 5.83 12.91 -3.87
CA ILE A 129 5.34 12.09 -2.74
C ILE A 129 3.92 12.47 -2.35
N LYS A 130 3.62 13.74 -2.16
CA LYS A 130 2.28 14.18 -1.73
C LYS A 130 1.24 14.02 -2.82
N HIS A 131 1.61 14.21 -4.09
CA HIS A 131 0.74 13.92 -5.21
C HIS A 131 0.34 12.43 -5.24
N CYS A 132 1.30 11.55 -5.17
CA CYS A 132 1.05 10.10 -5.11
C CYS A 132 0.20 9.73 -3.88
N ALA A 133 0.52 10.30 -2.71
CA ALA A 133 -0.22 10.04 -1.48
C ALA A 133 -1.70 10.43 -1.59
N MET A 134 -2.00 11.63 -2.06
CA MET A 134 -3.40 12.09 -2.25
C MET A 134 -4.18 11.15 -3.16
N ASN A 135 -3.58 10.72 -4.27
CA ASN A 135 -4.24 9.83 -5.21
C ASN A 135 -4.47 8.43 -4.61
N ILE A 136 -3.46 7.84 -3.95
CA ILE A 136 -3.58 6.52 -3.34
C ILE A 136 -4.60 6.53 -2.19
N LEU A 137 -4.53 7.51 -1.30
CA LEU A 137 -5.44 7.61 -0.16
C LEU A 137 -6.89 7.87 -0.60
N PHE A 138 -7.10 8.69 -1.64
CA PHE A 138 -8.42 8.85 -2.24
C PHE A 138 -8.93 7.53 -2.80
N SER A 139 -8.12 6.81 -3.56
CA SER A 139 -8.50 5.51 -4.13
C SER A 139 -8.88 4.51 -3.04
N LEU A 140 -8.06 4.37 -2.00
CA LEU A 140 -8.34 3.48 -0.87
C LEU A 140 -9.66 3.86 -0.16
N SER A 141 -9.86 5.14 0.14
CA SER A 141 -11.12 5.63 0.73
C SER A 141 -12.32 5.35 -0.16
N HIS A 142 -12.18 5.54 -1.48
CA HIS A 142 -13.25 5.31 -2.45
C HIS A 142 -13.70 3.85 -2.52
N ILE A 143 -12.77 2.92 -2.39
CA ILE A 143 -13.07 1.47 -2.45
C ILE A 143 -13.45 0.86 -1.09
N GLY A 144 -13.49 1.65 -0.01
CA GLY A 144 -14.06 1.22 1.27
C GLY A 144 -13.12 1.21 2.46
N PHE A 145 -11.83 1.44 2.27
CA PHE A 145 -10.87 1.50 3.38
C PHE A 145 -11.07 2.75 4.23
N THR A 146 -10.89 2.60 5.53
CA THR A 146 -10.84 3.73 6.46
C THR A 146 -9.43 4.27 6.53
N VAL A 147 -9.26 5.57 6.27
CA VAL A 147 -7.96 6.25 6.23
C VAL A 147 -7.71 6.94 7.57
N PRO A 148 -6.65 6.57 8.33
CA PRO A 148 -6.35 7.21 9.62
C PRO A 148 -5.71 8.59 9.44
N PRO A 149 -5.60 9.41 10.52
CA PRO A 149 -4.73 10.58 10.50
C PRO A 149 -3.30 10.22 10.15
N GLN A 150 -2.61 11.10 9.40
CA GLN A 150 -1.22 10.88 8.98
C GLN A 150 -1.01 9.53 8.27
N ALA A 151 -1.93 9.18 7.38
CA ALA A 151 -1.93 7.92 6.64
C ALA A 151 -0.87 7.86 5.52
N ASP A 152 -0.05 8.89 5.36
CA ASP A 152 1.06 8.88 4.42
C ASP A 152 2.40 9.10 5.13
N ALA A 153 3.40 8.36 4.71
CA ALA A 153 4.79 8.57 5.08
C ALA A 153 5.68 8.39 3.85
N GLY A 154 6.87 8.97 3.90
CA GLY A 154 7.79 8.79 2.79
C GLY A 154 9.09 9.56 2.95
N TRP A 155 9.96 9.32 1.98
CA TRP A 155 11.25 9.98 1.87
C TRP A 155 11.46 10.50 0.44
N VAL A 156 11.94 11.73 0.34
CA VAL A 156 12.33 12.33 -0.94
C VAL A 156 13.81 12.72 -0.87
N GLY A 157 14.57 12.25 -1.84
CA GLY A 157 15.95 12.63 -2.05
C GLY A 157 16.09 13.79 -3.03
N GLU A 158 17.35 14.18 -3.28
CA GLU A 158 17.68 15.23 -4.24
C GLU A 158 17.32 14.83 -5.67
N ALA A 159 17.02 15.84 -6.50
CA ALA A 159 16.76 15.66 -7.92
C ALA A 159 18.01 15.17 -8.68
N GLY A 160 17.78 14.52 -9.82
CA GLY A 160 18.82 14.00 -10.69
C GLY A 160 19.29 12.60 -10.30
N PRO A 161 20.51 12.16 -10.71
CA PRO A 161 21.02 10.82 -10.42
C PRO A 161 21.56 10.68 -8.99
N GLY A 162 21.06 11.49 -8.06
CA GLY A 162 21.47 11.46 -6.66
C GLY A 162 21.12 10.14 -5.97
N PRO A 163 21.67 9.89 -4.75
CA PRO A 163 21.41 8.65 -4.04
C PRO A 163 19.92 8.51 -3.68
N SER A 164 19.38 7.32 -3.85
CA SER A 164 18.03 6.96 -3.43
C SER A 164 18.02 6.45 -2.00
N TYR A 165 16.86 6.27 -1.37
CA TYR A 165 16.69 6.06 0.07
C TYR A 165 17.70 5.10 0.73
N ALA A 166 18.00 3.97 0.11
CA ALA A 166 18.87 2.93 0.68
C ALA A 166 20.32 3.01 0.18
N ASP A 167 20.64 3.98 -0.66
CA ASP A 167 22.01 4.14 -1.17
C ASP A 167 22.89 4.80 -0.11
N GLU A 168 24.18 4.48 -0.17
CA GLU A 168 25.19 5.11 0.67
C GLU A 168 25.20 6.63 0.45
N GLY A 169 25.24 7.39 1.52
CA GLY A 169 25.24 8.84 1.50
C GLY A 169 23.89 9.50 1.28
N SER A 170 22.80 8.75 1.12
CA SER A 170 21.45 9.32 0.97
C SER A 170 20.93 10.00 2.23
N GLY A 171 21.39 9.56 3.41
CA GLY A 171 20.81 9.95 4.70
C GLY A 171 19.36 9.51 4.89
N GLY A 172 18.83 8.68 3.97
CA GLY A 172 17.45 8.22 3.99
C GLY A 172 17.12 7.40 5.25
N PRO A 173 17.86 6.33 5.56
CA PRO A 173 17.61 5.50 6.75
C PRO A 173 17.70 6.26 8.08
N GLU A 174 18.52 7.31 8.15
CA GLU A 174 18.76 8.16 9.32
C GLU A 174 17.82 9.37 9.37
N ASN A 175 16.96 9.57 8.37
CA ASN A 175 16.11 10.76 8.29
C ASN A 175 15.03 10.74 9.39
N ASN A 176 15.22 11.60 10.39
CA ASN A 176 14.33 11.68 11.55
C ASN A 176 12.88 12.01 11.19
N PHE A 177 12.65 12.86 10.19
CA PHE A 177 11.29 13.21 9.78
C PHE A 177 10.57 12.01 9.16
N THR A 178 11.23 11.30 8.24
CA THR A 178 10.71 10.08 7.61
C THR A 178 10.42 9.00 8.65
N ASN A 179 11.38 8.74 9.54
CA ASN A 179 11.26 7.71 10.56
C ASN A 179 10.12 8.01 11.54
N ARG A 180 9.99 9.25 12.00
CA ARG A 180 8.90 9.69 12.88
C ARG A 180 7.54 9.56 12.18
N ASN A 181 7.41 10.02 10.95
CA ASN A 181 6.13 9.95 10.24
C ASN A 181 5.73 8.50 9.92
N SER A 182 6.68 7.64 9.54
CA SER A 182 6.43 6.21 9.34
C SER A 182 6.00 5.51 10.63
N THR A 183 6.54 5.94 11.78
CA THR A 183 6.12 5.47 13.10
C THR A 183 4.69 5.91 13.43
N PHE A 184 4.35 7.19 13.20
CA PHE A 184 2.99 7.69 13.41
C PHE A 184 1.97 7.01 12.52
N LEU A 185 2.31 6.81 11.23
CA LEU A 185 1.48 6.04 10.30
C LEU A 185 1.17 4.65 10.87
N ALA A 186 2.20 3.93 11.30
CA ALA A 186 2.01 2.57 11.83
C ALA A 186 1.13 2.56 13.09
N TRP A 187 1.35 3.46 14.05
CA TRP A 187 0.52 3.57 15.24
C TRP A 187 -0.93 3.94 14.93
N ASN A 188 -1.15 4.94 14.08
CA ASN A 188 -2.49 5.37 13.71
C ASN A 188 -3.25 4.26 12.97
N CYS A 189 -2.59 3.50 12.09
CA CYS A 189 -3.18 2.34 11.45
C CYS A 189 -3.59 1.27 12.47
N MET A 190 -2.71 0.92 13.41
CA MET A 190 -2.99 -0.09 14.44
C MET A 190 -4.15 0.33 15.35
N HIS A 191 -4.14 1.58 15.83
CA HIS A 191 -5.21 2.08 16.71
C HIS A 191 -6.56 2.09 16.00
N LEU A 192 -6.61 2.57 14.77
CA LEU A 192 -7.84 2.61 14.00
C LEU A 192 -8.34 1.20 13.67
N ALA A 193 -7.46 0.30 13.23
CA ALA A 193 -7.83 -1.09 12.95
C ALA A 193 -8.37 -1.79 14.20
N ARG A 194 -7.76 -1.56 15.37
CA ARG A 194 -8.27 -2.07 16.65
C ARG A 194 -9.67 -1.52 16.96
N MET A 195 -9.86 -0.21 16.86
CA MET A 195 -11.17 0.40 17.10
C MET A 195 -12.26 -0.15 16.17
N LEU A 196 -11.95 -0.32 14.88
CA LEU A 196 -12.88 -0.91 13.92
C LEU A 196 -13.20 -2.36 14.27
N LYS A 197 -12.20 -3.16 14.58
CA LYS A 197 -12.37 -4.58 14.93
C LYS A 197 -13.18 -4.76 16.21
N ASP A 198 -12.88 -4.00 17.25
CA ASP A 198 -13.57 -4.07 18.55
C ASP A 198 -15.05 -3.62 18.45
N ASN A 199 -15.40 -2.82 17.43
CA ASN A 199 -16.76 -2.35 17.16
C ASN A 199 -17.47 -3.08 16.00
N GLY A 200 -16.90 -4.16 15.46
CA GLY A 200 -17.51 -4.92 14.36
C GLY A 200 -17.51 -4.18 13.01
N GLY A 201 -16.51 -3.33 12.79
CA GLY A 201 -16.35 -2.54 11.57
C GLY A 201 -17.20 -1.27 11.54
N ILE A 202 -17.55 -0.83 10.34
CA ILE A 202 -18.39 0.36 10.12
C ILE A 202 -19.86 -0.06 10.14
N PRO A 203 -20.75 0.63 10.91
CA PRO A 203 -22.19 0.35 10.90
C PRO A 203 -22.78 0.53 9.50
N ALA A 204 -23.82 -0.28 9.16
CA ALA A 204 -24.55 -0.14 7.90
C ALA A 204 -25.44 1.11 7.89
N HIS A 205 -25.91 1.49 9.06
CA HIS A 205 -26.80 2.64 9.26
C HIS A 205 -26.32 3.44 10.46
N GLY A 206 -26.38 4.77 10.37
CA GLY A 206 -26.01 5.70 11.43
C GLY A 206 -27.22 6.41 12.01
#